data_6690add7186b57f1466c32658e829167
#
_entry.id   6690add7186b57f1466c32658e829167
#
_cell.length_a   1.000
_cell.length_b   1.000
_cell.length_c   1.000
_cell.angle_alpha   90.00
_cell.angle_beta   90.00
_cell.angle_gamma   90.00
#
_symmetry.space_group_name_H-M   'P 1'
#
loop_
_entity.id
_entity.type
_entity.pdbx_description
1 polymer ?
#
loop_
_entity_poly.entity_id
_entity_poly.type
_entity_poly.pdbx_seq_one_letter_code
_entity_poly.pdbx_strand_id
1 'polypeptide(L)'
;MRDNSAWGSVSVVLPSLNPTQTLADTIDGLLAAGFSHIVLVNDGSRPETLRYFEEASARPGVTLLQHEVNRGKGAAMKTAFAWLLEHRPDC
;
A
#
# COMPACT_ATOMS: atom_id res chain seq x y z
N MET A 1 25.39 9.67 10.64
CA MET A 1 24.08 10.12 10.32
C MET A 1 23.10 8.96 10.31
N ARG A 2 21.91 9.27 10.54
CA ARG A 2 20.90 8.27 10.37
C ARG A 2 20.72 8.04 8.88
N ASP A 3 21.02 6.91 8.47
CA ASP A 3 20.86 6.59 7.07
C ASP A 3 19.44 6.19 6.75
N ASN A 4 19.21 5.83 5.51
CA ASN A 4 17.89 5.48 5.05
C ASN A 4 17.47 4.08 5.44
N SER A 5 18.33 3.32 6.09
CA SER A 5 17.99 1.95 6.44
C SER A 5 16.82 1.89 7.43
N ALA A 6 16.67 2.90 8.29
CA ALA A 6 15.55 2.97 9.21
C ALA A 6 14.23 3.08 8.47
N TRP A 7 14.19 3.85 7.38
CA TRP A 7 12.98 3.99 6.57
C TRP A 7 12.76 2.76 5.70
N GLY A 8 13.85 2.12 5.26
CA GLY A 8 13.75 0.92 4.44
C GLY A 8 13.13 -0.25 5.17
N SER A 9 13.21 -0.29 6.50
CA SER A 9 12.60 -1.36 7.27
C SER A 9 11.17 -1.03 7.71
N VAL A 10 10.67 0.16 7.41
CA VAL A 10 9.31 0.57 7.75
C VAL A 10 8.40 0.29 6.56
N SER A 11 7.28 -0.37 6.83
CA SER A 11 6.26 -0.61 5.82
C SER A 11 5.11 0.35 6.01
N VAL A 12 4.68 0.97 4.93
CA VAL A 12 3.54 1.89 4.94
C VAL A 12 2.30 1.13 4.50
N VAL A 13 1.24 1.21 5.28
CA VAL A 13 -0.04 0.61 4.94
C VAL A 13 -0.96 1.70 4.41
N LEU A 14 -1.47 1.51 3.20
CA LEU A 14 -2.29 2.51 2.54
C LEU A 14 -3.60 1.89 2.06
N PRO A 15 -4.64 1.92 2.89
CA PRO A 15 -5.96 1.44 2.44
C PRO A 15 -6.60 2.48 1.54
N SER A 16 -7.24 2.03 0.46
CA SER A 16 -7.85 2.92 -0.52
C SER A 16 -9.18 2.38 -1.00
N LEU A 17 -10.11 3.29 -1.22
CA LEU A 17 -11.42 2.97 -1.75
C LEU A 17 -11.74 3.97 -2.85
N ASN A 18 -12.01 3.45 -4.06
CA ASN A 18 -12.34 4.26 -5.23
C ASN A 18 -11.36 5.41 -5.43
N PRO A 19 -10.07 5.11 -5.57
CA PRO A 19 -9.05 6.16 -5.71
C PRO A 19 -9.15 6.86 -7.04
N THR A 20 -8.40 7.95 -7.15
CA THR A 20 -8.23 8.66 -8.40
C THR A 20 -6.77 8.58 -8.83
N GLN A 21 -6.43 9.32 -9.87
CA GLN A 21 -5.06 9.37 -10.37
C GLN A 21 -4.06 9.82 -9.30
N THR A 22 -4.52 10.52 -8.27
CA THR A 22 -3.63 10.96 -7.19
C THR A 22 -3.05 9.82 -6.38
N LEU A 23 -3.60 8.60 -6.49
CA LEU A 23 -3.04 7.46 -5.78
C LEU A 23 -1.59 7.21 -6.18
N ALA A 24 -1.29 7.21 -7.48
CA ALA A 24 0.07 7.03 -7.95
C ALA A 24 0.99 8.15 -7.47
N ASP A 25 0.49 9.38 -7.42
CA ASP A 25 1.27 10.51 -6.93
C ASP A 25 1.60 10.34 -5.45
N THR A 26 0.65 9.84 -4.66
CA THR A 26 0.87 9.58 -3.25
C THR A 26 1.96 8.53 -3.07
N ILE A 27 1.90 7.45 -3.85
CA ILE A 27 2.91 6.38 -3.80
C ILE A 27 4.28 6.95 -4.17
N ASP A 28 4.35 7.74 -5.24
CA ASP A 28 5.61 8.32 -5.67
C ASP A 28 6.20 9.22 -4.59
N GLY A 29 5.35 9.98 -3.89
CA GLY A 29 5.80 10.82 -2.79
C GLY A 29 6.38 10.03 -1.65
N LEU A 30 5.77 8.89 -1.32
CA LEU A 30 6.27 8.03 -0.26
C LEU A 30 7.61 7.40 -0.64
N LEU A 31 7.73 6.95 -1.88
CA LEU A 31 8.99 6.38 -2.36
C LEU A 31 10.10 7.43 -2.36
N ALA A 32 9.78 8.65 -2.76
CA ALA A 32 10.74 9.75 -2.77
C ALA A 32 11.18 10.13 -1.35
N ALA A 33 10.32 9.91 -0.36
CA ALA A 33 10.65 10.19 1.04
C ALA A 33 11.53 9.11 1.65
N GLY A 34 11.76 8.00 0.96
CA GLY A 34 12.66 6.95 1.43
C GLY A 34 11.97 5.68 1.88
N PHE A 35 10.64 5.64 1.89
CA PHE A 35 9.92 4.40 2.21
C PHE A 35 10.03 3.47 1.01
N SER A 36 10.48 2.24 1.25
CA SER A 36 10.71 1.30 0.16
C SER A 36 9.67 0.18 0.10
N HIS A 37 8.78 0.11 1.11
CA HIS A 37 7.77 -0.95 1.16
C HIS A 37 6.41 -0.35 1.47
N ILE A 38 5.49 -0.51 0.54
CA ILE A 38 4.13 0.04 0.67
C ILE A 38 3.14 -1.09 0.43
N VAL A 39 2.25 -1.31 1.39
CA VAL A 39 1.17 -2.28 1.25
C VAL A 39 -0.09 -1.50 0.93
N LEU A 40 -0.52 -1.60 -0.32
CA LEU A 40 -1.70 -0.91 -0.82
C LEU A 40 -2.88 -1.88 -0.76
N VAL A 41 -3.93 -1.50 -0.05
CA VAL A 41 -5.10 -2.35 0.09
C VAL A 41 -6.27 -1.75 -0.66
N ASN A 42 -6.77 -2.49 -1.65
CA ASN A 42 -7.99 -2.14 -2.36
C ASN A 42 -9.17 -2.69 -1.58
N ASP A 43 -9.91 -1.83 -0.93
CA ASP A 43 -10.99 -2.24 -0.03
C ASP A 43 -12.34 -2.28 -0.74
N GLY A 44 -12.43 -3.10 -1.79
CA GLY A 44 -13.69 -3.30 -2.50
C GLY A 44 -14.06 -2.15 -3.41
N SER A 45 -13.08 -1.56 -4.08
CA SER A 45 -13.31 -0.44 -5.00
C SER A 45 -14.07 -0.87 -6.23
N ARG A 46 -14.75 0.10 -6.86
CA ARG A 46 -15.47 -0.16 -8.10
C ARG A 46 -14.50 -0.53 -9.22
N PRO A 47 -14.94 -1.40 -10.15
CA PRO A 47 -14.05 -1.89 -11.21
C PRO A 47 -13.38 -0.81 -12.05
N GLU A 48 -14.06 0.31 -12.28
CA GLU A 48 -13.49 1.38 -13.10
C GLU A 48 -12.30 2.06 -12.43
N THR A 49 -12.08 1.82 -11.14
CA THR A 49 -10.93 2.41 -10.42
C THR A 49 -9.73 1.47 -10.37
N LEU A 50 -9.87 0.23 -10.82
CA LEU A 50 -8.80 -0.75 -10.74
C LEU A 50 -7.53 -0.31 -11.48
N ARG A 51 -7.70 0.44 -12.56
CA ARG A 51 -6.55 0.96 -13.33
C ARG A 51 -5.63 1.81 -12.47
N TYR A 52 -6.18 2.51 -11.47
CA TYR A 52 -5.38 3.34 -10.58
C TYR A 52 -4.56 2.49 -9.63
N PHE A 53 -5.13 1.36 -9.19
CA PHE A 53 -4.38 0.41 -8.37
C PHE A 53 -3.28 -0.27 -9.18
N GLU A 54 -3.57 -0.65 -10.42
CA GLU A 54 -2.58 -1.26 -11.28
C GLU A 54 -1.41 -0.32 -11.54
N GLU A 55 -1.73 0.93 -11.83
CA GLU A 55 -0.71 1.94 -12.08
C GLU A 55 0.17 2.16 -10.84
N ALA A 56 -0.46 2.30 -9.68
CA ALA A 56 0.27 2.54 -8.44
C ALA A 56 1.11 1.35 -8.05
N SER A 57 0.58 0.12 -8.20
CA SER A 57 1.28 -1.08 -7.79
C SER A 57 2.39 -1.49 -8.75
N ALA A 58 2.48 -0.86 -9.89
CA ALA A 58 3.59 -1.11 -10.83
C ALA A 58 4.91 -0.55 -10.31
N ARG A 59 4.88 0.34 -9.31
CA ARG A 59 6.09 0.90 -8.74
C ARG A 59 6.79 -0.13 -7.87
N PRO A 60 8.13 -0.13 -7.83
CA PRO A 60 8.86 -1.11 -7.03
C PRO A 60 8.55 -0.94 -5.54
N GLY A 61 8.46 -2.05 -4.84
CA GLY A 61 8.21 -2.04 -3.41
C GLY A 61 6.74 -1.93 -3.01
N VAL A 62 5.82 -1.88 -3.97
CA VAL A 62 4.39 -1.79 -3.70
C VAL A 62 3.76 -3.16 -3.80
N THR A 63 3.07 -3.58 -2.74
CA THR A 63 2.30 -4.83 -2.72
C THR A 63 0.83 -4.47 -2.70
N LEU A 64 0.06 -5.04 -3.62
CA LEU A 64 -1.38 -4.79 -3.70
C LEU A 64 -2.13 -5.96 -3.10
N LEU A 65 -2.97 -5.66 -2.11
CA LEU A 65 -3.90 -6.61 -1.51
C LEU A 65 -5.31 -6.15 -1.84
N GLN A 66 -6.24 -7.08 -2.01
CA GLN A 66 -7.58 -6.74 -2.44
C GLN A 66 -8.64 -7.44 -1.61
N HIS A 67 -9.68 -6.68 -1.25
CA HIS A 67 -10.93 -7.24 -0.75
C HIS A 67 -11.94 -7.23 -1.89
N GLU A 68 -12.76 -8.27 -1.98
CA GLU A 68 -13.80 -8.31 -3.02
C GLU A 68 -14.91 -7.33 -2.74
N VAL A 69 -15.17 -7.06 -1.46
CA VAL A 69 -16.18 -6.12 -1.04
C VAL A 69 -15.59 -5.18 0.00
N ASN A 70 -16.20 -4.01 0.14
CA ASN A 70 -15.79 -3.04 1.14
C ASN A 70 -16.02 -3.61 2.53
N ARG A 71 -14.96 -3.70 3.33
CA ARG A 71 -15.01 -4.18 4.70
C ARG A 71 -14.67 -3.10 5.71
N GLY A 72 -14.34 -1.91 5.21
CA GLY A 72 -13.97 -0.80 6.05
C GLY A 72 -12.47 -0.70 6.31
N LYS A 73 -12.06 0.47 6.74
CA LYS A 73 -10.65 0.78 6.95
C LYS A 73 -9.99 -0.14 7.97
N GLY A 74 -10.71 -0.48 9.06
CA GLY A 74 -10.16 -1.36 10.08
C GLY A 74 -9.85 -2.75 9.55
N ALA A 75 -10.72 -3.30 8.70
CA ALA A 75 -10.48 -4.60 8.11
C ALA A 75 -9.31 -4.54 7.13
N ALA A 76 -9.19 -3.46 6.37
CA ALA A 76 -8.08 -3.27 5.45
C ALA A 76 -6.76 -3.25 6.20
N MET A 77 -6.70 -2.57 7.33
CA MET A 77 -5.51 -2.52 8.16
C MET A 77 -5.15 -3.90 8.69
N LYS A 78 -6.15 -4.65 9.16
CA LYS A 78 -5.91 -6.02 9.65
C LYS A 78 -5.36 -6.91 8.56
N THR A 79 -5.90 -6.82 7.36
CA THR A 79 -5.41 -7.59 6.23
C THR A 79 -3.95 -7.28 5.94
N ALA A 80 -3.61 -6.00 5.93
CA ALA A 80 -2.24 -5.59 5.67
C ALA A 80 -1.28 -6.06 6.75
N PHE A 81 -1.69 -5.94 8.02
CA PHE A 81 -0.83 -6.39 9.12
C PHE A 81 -0.62 -7.90 9.10
N ALA A 82 -1.66 -8.66 8.78
CA ALA A 82 -1.53 -10.11 8.66
C ALA A 82 -0.53 -10.48 7.56
N TRP A 83 -0.61 -9.79 6.43
CA TRP A 83 0.33 -10.00 5.34
C TRP A 83 1.76 -9.68 5.76
N LEU A 84 1.95 -8.56 6.47
CA LEU A 84 3.27 -8.13 6.92
C LEU A 84 3.87 -9.11 7.92
N LEU A 85 3.06 -9.63 8.85
CA LEU A 85 3.55 -10.62 9.82
C LEU A 85 4.02 -11.89 9.13
N GLU A 86 3.40 -12.23 8.01
CA GLU A 86 3.72 -13.44 7.28
C GLU A 86 4.93 -13.26 6.38
N HIS A 87 5.06 -12.10 5.76
CA HIS A 87 6.08 -11.86 4.72
C HIS A 87 7.23 -10.99 5.19
N ARG A 88 7.01 -10.15 6.20
CA ARG A 88 8.03 -9.25 6.72
C ARG A 88 7.94 -9.16 8.25
N PRO A 89 8.18 -10.28 8.95
CA PRO A 89 7.96 -10.31 10.41
C PRO A 89 8.91 -9.43 11.20
N ASP A 90 9.98 -8.94 10.58
CA ASP A 90 10.96 -8.08 11.23
C ASP A 90 10.72 -6.60 10.99
N CYS A 91 9.59 -6.25 10.39
CA CYS A 91 9.22 -4.85 10.18
C CYS A 91 8.45 -4.29 11.35
#